data_0b6cd42f87885a2c7a437d88e4cd7051
#
_entry.id   0b6cd42f87885a2c7a437d88e4cd7051
#
_cell.length_a   1.000
_cell.length_b   1.000
_cell.length_c   1.000
_cell.angle_alpha   90.00
_cell.angle_beta   90.00
_cell.angle_gamma   90.00
#
_symmetry.space_group_name_H-M   'P 1'
#
loop_
_entity.id
_entity.type
_entity.pdbx_description
1 polymer ?
#
loop_
_entity_poly.entity_id
_entity_poly.type
_entity_poly.pdbx_seq_one_letter_code
_entity_poly.pdbx_strand_id
1 'polypeptide(L)'
;MTNLRPKYVTFDCYGTLTWFQVGEVTRGLMADRVPEGLMPEFLRDFTWYRFDQVLGAWAPYVDVLKASLERTCRKHGVAFREADGQALYEAVPTWGPHADVPEPLKRVAARVPLVILSNASDDQIMSNVALLEAPFHKVFTAQQAQAYKPRMQAFEYMFDMLGCGPQDVLHVSASYRYDIVPAYGLGVANTLFVNRGYEPEIPYYGAHQATTIEGLAKLIGV
;
A
#
# COMPACT_ATOMS: atom_id res chain seq x y z
N MET A 1 -25.17 -2.78 15.49
CA MET A 1 -23.82 -2.62 14.89
C MET A 1 -23.01 -1.76 15.83
N THR A 2 -21.86 -2.24 16.29
CA THR A 2 -20.98 -1.45 17.18
C THR A 2 -20.25 -0.43 16.31
N ASN A 3 -20.57 0.86 16.46
CA ASN A 3 -19.85 1.93 15.78
C ASN A 3 -18.47 2.06 16.44
N LEU A 4 -17.41 1.75 15.69
CA LEU A 4 -16.05 1.94 16.15
C LEU A 4 -15.76 3.45 16.32
N ARG A 5 -14.95 3.79 17.34
CA ARG A 5 -14.54 5.16 17.63
C ARG A 5 -13.03 5.25 17.80
N PRO A 6 -12.25 5.00 16.73
CA PRO A 6 -10.81 5.14 16.80
C PRO A 6 -10.42 6.62 16.94
N LYS A 7 -9.23 6.88 17.54
CA LYS A 7 -8.65 8.23 17.56
C LYS A 7 -8.16 8.64 16.17
N TYR A 8 -7.67 7.67 15.38
CA TYR A 8 -7.27 7.84 13.99
C TYR A 8 -7.75 6.67 13.13
N VAL A 9 -8.09 6.94 11.87
CA VAL A 9 -8.14 5.90 10.84
C VAL A 9 -6.87 5.99 10.02
N THR A 10 -6.09 4.90 10.04
CA THR A 10 -4.81 4.83 9.33
C THR A 10 -4.95 3.94 8.09
N PHE A 11 -4.31 4.29 6.99
CA PHE A 11 -4.47 3.64 5.69
C PHE A 11 -3.13 3.25 5.08
N ASP A 12 -3.07 2.09 4.46
CA ASP A 12 -2.23 1.91 3.29
C ASP A 12 -2.77 2.73 2.12
N CYS A 13 -1.88 3.17 1.22
CA CYS A 13 -2.27 4.00 0.07
C CYS A 13 -2.42 3.18 -1.21
N TYR A 14 -1.31 2.61 -1.71
CA TYR A 14 -1.26 1.97 -3.02
C TYR A 14 -1.86 0.56 -3.03
N GLY A 15 -2.92 0.38 -3.80
CA GLY A 15 -3.73 -0.85 -3.83
C GLY A 15 -4.94 -0.77 -2.90
N THR A 16 -4.92 0.09 -1.88
CA THR A 16 -6.03 0.30 -0.94
C THR A 16 -6.90 1.48 -1.36
N LEU A 17 -6.32 2.68 -1.40
CA LEU A 17 -6.98 3.93 -1.80
C LEU A 17 -6.71 4.28 -3.27
N THR A 18 -5.47 4.18 -3.68
CA THR A 18 -5.00 4.47 -5.05
C THR A 18 -4.85 3.17 -5.82
N TRP A 19 -5.29 3.15 -7.07
CA TRP A 19 -5.15 1.99 -7.93
C TRP A 19 -3.67 1.73 -8.24
N PHE A 20 -3.18 0.57 -7.81
CA PHE A 20 -1.79 0.17 -7.92
C PHE A 20 -1.49 -0.48 -9.28
N GLN A 21 -0.88 0.28 -10.20
CA GLN A 21 -0.71 -0.10 -11.59
C GLN A 21 0.71 -0.60 -11.95
N VAL A 22 1.50 -1.02 -10.95
CA VAL A 22 2.87 -1.52 -11.21
C VAL A 22 2.87 -2.67 -12.23
N GLY A 23 1.89 -3.58 -12.15
CA GLY A 23 1.79 -4.72 -13.07
C GLY A 23 1.56 -4.28 -14.51
N GLU A 24 0.62 -3.36 -14.73
CA GLU A 24 0.25 -2.82 -16.05
C GLU A 24 1.42 -2.06 -16.68
N VAL A 25 2.06 -1.18 -15.92
CA VAL A 25 3.22 -0.42 -16.38
C VAL A 25 4.37 -1.37 -16.72
N THR A 26 4.66 -2.36 -15.86
CA THR A 26 5.71 -3.37 -16.13
C THR A 26 5.40 -4.16 -17.40
N ARG A 27 4.15 -4.58 -17.61
CA ARG A 27 3.74 -5.28 -18.84
C ARG A 27 4.08 -4.46 -20.08
N GLY A 28 3.73 -3.17 -20.08
CA GLY A 28 4.03 -2.27 -21.19
C GLY A 28 5.53 -2.14 -21.46
N LEU A 29 6.33 -1.93 -20.41
CA LEU A 29 7.79 -1.74 -20.52
C LEU A 29 8.53 -3.02 -20.96
N MET A 30 7.98 -4.19 -20.65
CA MET A 30 8.62 -5.48 -20.94
C MET A 30 8.09 -6.17 -22.20
N ALA A 31 7.08 -5.59 -22.87
CA ALA A 31 6.39 -6.21 -24.01
C ALA A 31 7.30 -6.54 -25.20
N ASP A 32 8.41 -5.79 -25.37
CA ASP A 32 9.41 -6.01 -26.42
C ASP A 32 10.36 -7.21 -26.13
N ARG A 33 10.39 -7.74 -24.91
CA ARG A 33 11.38 -8.71 -24.43
C ARG A 33 10.79 -9.96 -23.75
N VAL A 34 9.60 -9.83 -23.18
CA VAL A 34 8.90 -10.92 -22.50
C VAL A 34 7.74 -11.38 -23.37
N PRO A 35 7.75 -12.62 -23.90
CA PRO A 35 6.62 -13.18 -24.64
C PRO A 35 5.33 -13.11 -23.83
N GLU A 36 4.19 -12.82 -24.50
CA GLU A 36 2.89 -12.64 -23.81
C GLU A 36 2.51 -13.87 -22.98
N GLY A 37 2.82 -15.08 -23.42
CA GLY A 37 2.56 -16.32 -22.67
C GLY A 37 3.37 -16.46 -21.38
N LEU A 38 4.50 -15.78 -21.26
CA LEU A 38 5.34 -15.76 -20.04
C LEU A 38 5.10 -14.54 -19.17
N MET A 39 4.41 -13.53 -19.66
CA MET A 39 4.17 -12.27 -18.95
C MET A 39 3.47 -12.44 -17.59
N PRO A 40 2.44 -13.30 -17.43
CA PRO A 40 1.82 -13.52 -16.13
C PRO A 40 2.80 -14.05 -15.07
N GLU A 41 3.69 -14.97 -15.47
CA GLU A 41 4.72 -15.50 -14.57
C GLU A 41 5.78 -14.46 -14.23
N PHE A 42 6.23 -13.69 -15.21
CA PHE A 42 7.16 -12.58 -15.01
C PHE A 42 6.63 -11.55 -14.00
N LEU A 43 5.38 -11.11 -14.15
CA LEU A 43 4.75 -10.13 -13.24
C LEU A 43 4.56 -10.70 -11.83
N ARG A 44 4.21 -11.98 -11.71
CA ARG A 44 4.14 -12.67 -10.41
C ARG A 44 5.52 -12.67 -9.72
N ASP A 45 6.56 -13.05 -10.43
CA ASP A 45 7.93 -13.10 -9.90
C ASP A 45 8.43 -11.69 -9.53
N PHE A 46 8.15 -10.69 -10.35
CA PHE A 46 8.47 -9.31 -10.04
C PHE A 46 7.77 -8.83 -8.75
N THR A 47 6.51 -9.22 -8.55
CA THR A 47 5.78 -8.92 -7.31
C THR A 47 6.46 -9.53 -6.09
N TRP A 48 6.90 -10.80 -6.18
CA TRP A 48 7.56 -11.46 -5.08
C TRP A 48 8.98 -10.92 -4.82
N TYR A 49 9.73 -10.58 -5.86
CA TYR A 49 11.06 -9.97 -5.67
C TYR A 49 10.96 -8.56 -5.08
N ARG A 50 9.93 -7.78 -5.42
CA ARG A 50 9.69 -6.49 -4.73
C ARG A 50 9.37 -6.70 -3.25
N PHE A 51 8.54 -7.69 -2.93
CA PHE A 51 8.24 -8.03 -1.55
C PHE A 51 9.51 -8.46 -0.79
N ASP A 52 10.30 -9.36 -1.35
CA ASP A 52 11.55 -9.79 -0.77
C ASP A 52 12.54 -8.63 -0.57
N GLN A 53 12.62 -7.72 -1.54
CA GLN A 53 13.51 -6.56 -1.47
C GLN A 53 13.17 -5.61 -0.31
N VAL A 54 11.91 -5.38 -0.02
CA VAL A 54 11.49 -4.50 1.09
C VAL A 54 11.66 -5.13 2.47
N LEU A 55 11.86 -6.44 2.57
CA LEU A 55 12.19 -7.12 3.83
C LEU A 55 13.65 -6.88 4.26
N GLY A 56 14.51 -6.48 3.32
CA GLY A 56 15.93 -6.21 3.55
C GLY A 56 16.20 -4.88 4.26
N ALA A 57 17.45 -4.44 4.18
CA ALA A 57 17.84 -3.09 4.61
C ALA A 57 17.08 -2.03 3.80
N TRP A 58 16.79 -0.90 4.44
CA TRP A 58 16.14 0.21 3.75
C TRP A 58 17.00 0.70 2.56
N ALA A 59 16.33 0.95 1.46
CA ALA A 59 16.89 1.58 0.26
C ALA A 59 15.80 2.48 -0.37
N PRO A 60 16.15 3.52 -1.15
CA PRO A 60 15.19 4.31 -1.89
C PRO A 60 14.28 3.44 -2.77
N TYR A 61 13.00 3.83 -2.92
CA TYR A 61 12.03 2.98 -3.64
C TYR A 61 12.41 2.74 -5.11
N VAL A 62 13.04 3.72 -5.75
CA VAL A 62 13.57 3.54 -7.11
C VAL A 62 14.60 2.40 -7.19
N ASP A 63 15.45 2.26 -6.18
CA ASP A 63 16.45 1.19 -6.11
C ASP A 63 15.79 -0.16 -5.83
N VAL A 64 14.75 -0.19 -5.00
CA VAL A 64 13.91 -1.38 -4.79
C VAL A 64 13.29 -1.85 -6.10
N LEU A 65 12.73 -0.94 -6.90
CA LEU A 65 12.14 -1.26 -8.21
C LEU A 65 13.19 -1.80 -9.18
N LYS A 66 14.33 -1.10 -9.31
CA LYS A 66 15.44 -1.50 -10.20
C LYS A 66 16.00 -2.87 -9.83
N ALA A 67 16.35 -3.07 -8.56
CA ALA A 67 16.91 -4.34 -8.09
C ALA A 67 15.92 -5.51 -8.26
N SER A 68 14.65 -5.29 -7.98
CA SER A 68 13.63 -6.33 -8.14
C SER A 68 13.39 -6.68 -9.60
N LEU A 69 13.35 -5.68 -10.49
CA LEU A 69 13.19 -5.88 -11.92
C LEU A 69 14.41 -6.60 -12.53
N GLU A 70 15.63 -6.22 -12.14
CA GLU A 70 16.86 -6.87 -12.56
C GLU A 70 16.88 -8.35 -12.16
N ARG A 71 16.53 -8.67 -10.91
CA ARG A 71 16.40 -10.05 -10.41
C ARG A 71 15.39 -10.85 -11.23
N THR A 72 14.24 -10.22 -11.57
CA THR A 72 13.21 -10.85 -12.40
C THR A 72 13.72 -11.12 -13.81
N CYS A 73 14.32 -10.12 -14.45
CA CYS A 73 14.92 -10.24 -15.78
C CYS A 73 15.96 -11.37 -15.83
N ARG A 74 16.84 -11.44 -14.84
CA ARG A 74 17.85 -12.51 -14.73
C ARG A 74 17.21 -13.89 -14.61
N LYS A 75 16.15 -14.04 -13.80
CA LYS A 75 15.44 -15.31 -13.66
C LYS A 75 14.82 -15.78 -14.98
N HIS A 76 14.28 -14.85 -15.77
CA HIS A 76 13.61 -15.15 -17.04
C HIS A 76 14.53 -15.09 -18.25
N GLY A 77 15.83 -14.85 -18.08
CA GLY A 77 16.80 -14.78 -19.17
C GLY A 77 16.58 -13.64 -20.15
N VAL A 78 15.94 -12.54 -19.70
CA VAL A 78 15.70 -11.35 -20.53
C VAL A 78 16.61 -10.19 -20.13
N ALA A 79 16.87 -9.28 -21.08
CA ALA A 79 17.74 -8.14 -20.82
C ALA A 79 17.08 -7.15 -19.83
N PHE A 80 17.81 -6.77 -18.79
CA PHE A 80 17.45 -5.67 -17.91
C PHE A 80 17.89 -4.33 -18.52
N ARG A 81 17.04 -3.31 -18.40
CA ARG A 81 17.37 -1.92 -18.73
C ARG A 81 17.07 -1.07 -17.49
N GLU A 82 18.04 -0.34 -17.01
CA GLU A 82 17.88 0.53 -15.83
C GLU A 82 16.78 1.59 -16.02
N ALA A 83 16.60 2.07 -17.25
CA ALA A 83 15.56 3.01 -17.61
C ALA A 83 14.14 2.48 -17.35
N ASP A 84 13.90 1.15 -17.39
CA ASP A 84 12.58 0.60 -17.12
C ASP A 84 12.24 0.72 -15.62
N GLY A 85 13.22 0.51 -14.72
CA GLY A 85 13.02 0.74 -13.30
C GLY A 85 12.77 2.20 -12.96
N GLN A 86 13.42 3.10 -13.68
CA GLN A 86 13.20 4.54 -13.58
C GLN A 86 11.80 4.92 -14.08
N ALA A 87 11.38 4.41 -15.24
CA ALA A 87 10.04 4.65 -15.79
C ALA A 87 8.93 4.11 -14.88
N LEU A 88 9.13 2.95 -14.23
CA LEU A 88 8.21 2.45 -13.21
C LEU A 88 8.06 3.42 -12.04
N TYR A 89 9.18 3.97 -11.56
CA TYR A 89 9.19 4.94 -10.48
C TYR A 89 8.43 6.22 -10.86
N GLU A 90 8.67 6.74 -12.07
CA GLU A 90 8.05 7.96 -12.59
C GLU A 90 6.55 7.81 -12.89
N ALA A 91 6.07 6.59 -13.09
CA ALA A 91 4.65 6.33 -13.31
C ALA A 91 3.81 6.46 -12.02
N VAL A 92 4.40 6.21 -10.83
CA VAL A 92 3.65 6.17 -9.56
C VAL A 92 2.86 7.45 -9.27
N PRO A 93 3.39 8.67 -9.42
CA PRO A 93 2.65 9.91 -9.16
C PRO A 93 1.41 10.12 -10.04
N THR A 94 1.28 9.39 -11.14
CA THR A 94 0.16 9.53 -12.09
C THR A 94 -1.07 8.71 -11.72
N TRP A 95 -1.00 7.82 -10.72
CA TRP A 95 -2.07 6.90 -10.38
C TRP A 95 -3.16 7.57 -9.55
N GLY A 96 -4.40 7.40 -9.98
CA GLY A 96 -5.59 7.93 -9.31
C GLY A 96 -6.20 6.96 -8.30
N PRO A 97 -7.24 7.42 -7.57
CA PRO A 97 -7.97 6.60 -6.62
C PRO A 97 -8.80 5.51 -7.30
N HIS A 98 -9.15 4.46 -6.53
CA HIS A 98 -10.29 3.63 -6.90
C HIS A 98 -11.58 4.45 -6.87
N ALA A 99 -12.52 4.14 -7.77
CA ALA A 99 -13.74 4.93 -7.96
C ALA A 99 -14.64 5.01 -6.69
N ASP A 100 -14.53 4.02 -5.80
CA ASP A 100 -15.30 3.95 -4.55
C ASP A 100 -14.64 4.73 -3.38
N VAL A 101 -13.52 5.42 -3.59
CA VAL A 101 -12.74 6.01 -2.50
C VAL A 101 -13.14 7.43 -2.15
N PRO A 102 -13.25 8.41 -3.06
CA PRO A 102 -13.38 9.83 -2.69
C PRO A 102 -14.58 10.14 -1.79
N GLU A 103 -15.78 9.70 -2.16
CA GLU A 103 -17.00 10.08 -1.45
C GLU A 103 -17.09 9.47 -0.04
N PRO A 104 -16.90 8.14 0.19
CA PRO A 104 -16.90 7.62 1.55
C PRO A 104 -15.75 8.19 2.40
N LEU A 105 -14.58 8.43 1.79
CA LEU A 105 -13.42 8.97 2.49
C LEU A 105 -13.67 10.38 3.03
N LYS A 106 -14.36 11.26 2.27
CA LYS A 106 -14.78 12.58 2.74
C LYS A 106 -15.71 12.49 3.96
N ARG A 107 -16.68 11.56 3.95
CA ARG A 107 -17.57 11.35 5.10
C ARG A 107 -16.82 10.87 6.33
N VAL A 108 -15.89 9.94 6.17
CA VAL A 108 -15.02 9.46 7.24
C VAL A 108 -14.16 10.59 7.79
N ALA A 109 -13.54 11.41 6.92
CA ALA A 109 -12.72 12.56 7.32
C ALA A 109 -13.46 13.62 8.15
N ALA A 110 -14.76 13.75 7.94
CA ALA A 110 -15.59 14.65 8.74
C ALA A 110 -15.80 14.20 10.20
N ARG A 111 -15.43 12.95 10.53
CA ARG A 111 -15.66 12.33 11.86
C ARG A 111 -14.40 11.97 12.60
N VAL A 112 -13.35 11.62 11.87
CA VAL A 112 -12.11 11.11 12.46
C VAL A 112 -10.91 11.53 11.61
N PRO A 113 -9.77 11.92 12.21
CA PRO A 113 -8.57 12.27 11.48
C PRO A 113 -8.04 11.07 10.68
N LEU A 114 -7.75 11.30 9.39
CA LEU A 114 -7.20 10.30 8.48
C LEU A 114 -5.68 10.39 8.45
N VAL A 115 -5.03 9.24 8.42
CA VAL A 115 -3.56 9.13 8.36
C VAL A 115 -3.18 8.12 7.29
N ILE A 116 -2.16 8.39 6.51
CA ILE A 116 -1.56 7.42 5.59
C ILE A 116 -0.25 6.90 6.18
N LEU A 117 -0.02 5.60 6.07
CA LEU A 117 1.28 4.93 6.23
C LEU A 117 1.55 4.11 4.97
N SER A 118 2.45 4.59 4.11
CA SER A 118 2.69 4.02 2.78
C SER A 118 4.13 3.60 2.55
N ASN A 119 4.31 2.52 1.79
CA ASN A 119 5.59 2.10 1.23
C ASN A 119 6.00 2.99 0.04
N ALA A 120 6.02 4.30 0.24
CA ALA A 120 6.26 5.32 -0.77
C ALA A 120 7.49 6.16 -0.46
N SER A 121 7.93 6.92 -1.47
CA SER A 121 8.85 8.04 -1.32
C SER A 121 8.06 9.34 -1.11
N ASP A 122 8.69 10.32 -0.45
CA ASP A 122 8.05 11.60 -0.12
C ASP A 122 7.69 12.43 -1.36
N ASP A 123 8.52 12.36 -2.40
CA ASP A 123 8.35 13.08 -3.66
C ASP A 123 7.20 12.54 -4.53
N GLN A 124 6.76 11.29 -4.31
CA GLN A 124 5.73 10.65 -5.11
C GLN A 124 4.33 10.80 -4.51
N ILE A 125 4.20 10.54 -3.21
CA ILE A 125 2.91 10.25 -2.59
C ILE A 125 1.95 11.44 -2.60
N MET A 126 2.45 12.66 -2.49
CA MET A 126 1.59 13.84 -2.37
C MET A 126 0.74 14.11 -3.61
N SER A 127 1.22 13.74 -4.80
CA SER A 127 0.44 13.81 -6.04
C SER A 127 -0.77 12.87 -6.00
N ASN A 128 -0.57 11.64 -5.51
CA ASN A 128 -1.66 10.67 -5.38
C ASN A 128 -2.64 11.06 -4.27
N VAL A 129 -2.14 11.57 -3.12
CA VAL A 129 -2.97 12.03 -2.00
C VAL A 129 -3.90 13.18 -2.42
N ALA A 130 -3.41 14.11 -3.23
CA ALA A 130 -4.23 15.21 -3.76
C ALA A 130 -5.45 14.71 -4.55
N LEU A 131 -5.32 13.58 -5.26
CA LEU A 131 -6.41 12.97 -6.04
C LEU A 131 -7.45 12.23 -5.17
N LEU A 132 -7.16 11.96 -3.88
CA LEU A 132 -8.11 11.30 -2.97
C LEU A 132 -9.25 12.25 -2.51
N GLU A 133 -9.09 13.55 -2.74
CA GLU A 133 -10.10 14.58 -2.45
C GLU A 133 -10.61 14.62 -1.00
N ALA A 134 -9.81 14.15 -0.05
CA ALA A 134 -10.13 14.16 1.38
C ALA A 134 -8.96 14.74 2.19
N PRO A 135 -9.23 15.44 3.30
CA PRO A 135 -8.17 15.98 4.14
C PRO A 135 -7.50 14.85 4.95
N PHE A 136 -6.19 14.74 4.86
CA PHE A 136 -5.38 13.87 5.71
C PHE A 136 -4.69 14.67 6.81
N HIS A 137 -4.79 14.19 8.04
CA HIS A 137 -4.10 14.76 9.20
C HIS A 137 -2.57 14.61 9.06
N LYS A 138 -2.12 13.44 8.61
CA LYS A 138 -0.69 13.13 8.37
C LYS A 138 -0.55 12.11 7.23
N VAL A 139 0.59 12.19 6.56
CA VAL A 139 1.05 11.22 5.57
C VAL A 139 2.45 10.79 5.96
N PHE A 140 2.61 9.52 6.28
CA PHE A 140 3.89 8.91 6.61
C PHE A 140 4.34 7.98 5.50
N THR A 141 5.64 7.99 5.21
CA THR A 141 6.27 7.21 4.15
C THR A 141 7.31 6.26 4.70
N ALA A 142 7.63 5.23 3.93
CA ALA A 142 8.77 4.35 4.23
C ALA A 142 10.09 5.14 4.26
N GLN A 143 10.20 6.20 3.45
CA GLN A 143 11.39 7.07 3.45
C GLN A 143 11.58 7.78 4.78
N GLN A 144 10.53 8.32 5.39
CA GLN A 144 10.57 8.96 6.70
C GLN A 144 10.87 7.94 7.80
N ALA A 145 10.22 6.78 7.77
CA ALA A 145 10.43 5.71 8.75
C ALA A 145 11.76 4.97 8.59
N GLN A 146 12.47 5.14 7.46
CA GLN A 146 13.64 4.35 7.07
C GLN A 146 13.37 2.83 7.14
N ALA A 147 12.12 2.46 6.88
CA ALA A 147 11.64 1.08 6.91
C ALA A 147 10.38 0.93 6.05
N TYR A 148 10.34 -0.14 5.28
CA TYR A 148 9.14 -0.55 4.56
C TYR A 148 8.26 -1.45 5.44
N LYS A 149 6.93 -1.34 5.30
CA LYS A 149 6.01 -2.39 5.70
C LYS A 149 6.36 -3.68 4.92
N PRO A 150 6.33 -4.87 5.50
CA PRO A 150 5.68 -5.23 6.77
C PRO A 150 6.55 -5.09 8.02
N ARG A 151 7.71 -4.45 7.95
CA ARG A 151 8.51 -4.24 9.17
C ARG A 151 7.73 -3.38 10.15
N MET A 152 7.65 -3.84 11.40
CA MET A 152 6.91 -3.17 12.49
C MET A 152 7.45 -1.75 12.74
N GLN A 153 8.73 -1.51 12.50
CA GLN A 153 9.38 -0.20 12.61
C GLN A 153 8.62 0.90 11.86
N ALA A 154 8.00 0.62 10.71
CA ALA A 154 7.23 1.62 9.98
C ALA A 154 5.96 2.05 10.75
N PHE A 155 5.28 1.09 11.39
CA PHE A 155 4.12 1.36 12.25
C PHE A 155 4.52 2.05 13.55
N GLU A 156 5.60 1.60 14.19
CA GLU A 156 6.14 2.19 15.41
C GLU A 156 6.48 3.67 15.18
N TYR A 157 7.17 3.98 14.07
CA TYR A 157 7.42 5.36 13.66
C TYR A 157 6.12 6.19 13.56
N MET A 158 5.08 5.66 12.92
CA MET A 158 3.78 6.33 12.81
C MET A 158 3.16 6.57 14.19
N PHE A 159 3.18 5.57 15.08
CA PHE A 159 2.63 5.71 16.44
C PHE A 159 3.36 6.76 17.26
N ASP A 160 4.70 6.77 17.20
CA ASP A 160 5.54 7.75 17.90
C ASP A 160 5.24 9.17 17.42
N MET A 161 5.16 9.37 16.11
CA MET A 161 4.88 10.68 15.50
C MET A 161 3.46 11.18 15.75
N LEU A 162 2.50 10.29 16.00
CA LEU A 162 1.11 10.64 16.35
C LEU A 162 0.91 10.79 17.87
N GLY A 163 1.86 10.35 18.68
CA GLY A 163 1.70 10.27 20.13
C GLY A 163 0.53 9.36 20.53
N CYS A 164 0.41 8.19 19.89
CA CYS A 164 -0.67 7.24 20.13
C CYS A 164 -0.14 5.79 20.14
N GLY A 165 -1.02 4.85 20.48
CA GLY A 165 -0.71 3.42 20.47
C GLY A 165 -1.58 2.62 19.50
N PRO A 166 -1.31 1.31 19.36
CA PRO A 166 -2.06 0.43 18.48
C PRO A 166 -3.56 0.33 18.82
N GLN A 167 -3.94 0.56 20.09
CA GLN A 167 -5.34 0.57 20.52
C GLN A 167 -6.13 1.80 20.06
N ASP A 168 -5.44 2.86 19.63
CA ASP A 168 -6.04 4.15 19.26
C ASP A 168 -6.45 4.21 17.79
N VAL A 169 -6.07 3.23 16.99
CA VAL A 169 -6.24 3.26 15.53
C VAL A 169 -7.17 2.17 15.00
N LEU A 170 -7.83 2.48 13.90
CA LEU A 170 -8.42 1.50 12.97
C LEU A 170 -7.52 1.53 11.71
N HIS A 171 -6.82 0.43 11.44
CA HIS A 171 -5.95 0.34 10.26
C HIS A 171 -6.67 -0.31 9.09
N VAL A 172 -6.62 0.32 7.91
CA VAL A 172 -7.35 -0.08 6.70
C VAL A 172 -6.36 -0.40 5.59
N SER A 173 -6.43 -1.61 5.03
CA SER A 173 -5.57 -2.03 3.92
C SER A 173 -6.18 -3.10 3.04
N ALA A 174 -5.74 -3.18 1.79
CA ALA A 174 -6.00 -4.28 0.87
C ALA A 174 -4.89 -5.35 0.88
N SER A 175 -3.96 -5.30 1.85
CA SER A 175 -2.88 -6.26 1.96
C SER A 175 -2.77 -6.87 3.35
N TYR A 176 -2.87 -8.21 3.41
CA TYR A 176 -2.52 -8.94 4.62
C TYR A 176 -1.03 -8.89 4.87
N ARG A 177 -0.22 -9.18 3.85
CA ARG A 177 1.24 -9.34 4.02
C ARG A 177 1.95 -8.05 4.42
N TYR A 178 1.53 -6.91 3.90
CA TYR A 178 2.17 -5.63 4.22
C TYR A 178 1.60 -4.97 5.48
N ASP A 179 0.32 -5.19 5.77
CA ASP A 179 -0.40 -4.36 6.74
C ASP A 179 -1.11 -5.16 7.85
N ILE A 180 -2.05 -6.04 7.49
CA ILE A 180 -2.90 -6.70 8.50
C ILE A 180 -2.08 -7.61 9.42
N VAL A 181 -1.11 -8.35 8.86
CA VAL A 181 -0.23 -9.25 9.65
C VAL A 181 0.64 -8.47 10.64
N PRO A 182 1.43 -7.46 10.24
CA PRO A 182 2.20 -6.68 11.21
C PRO A 182 1.31 -5.88 12.17
N ALA A 183 0.18 -5.34 11.74
CA ALA A 183 -0.78 -4.66 12.62
C ALA A 183 -1.33 -5.61 13.72
N TYR A 184 -1.68 -6.84 13.35
CA TYR A 184 -2.06 -7.89 14.32
C TYR A 184 -0.92 -8.19 15.30
N GLY A 185 0.31 -8.35 14.82
CA GLY A 185 1.48 -8.60 15.65
C GLY A 185 1.80 -7.46 16.64
N LEU A 186 1.48 -6.21 16.28
CA LEU A 186 1.62 -5.02 17.13
C LEU A 186 0.43 -4.82 18.09
N GLY A 187 -0.62 -5.64 18.00
CA GLY A 187 -1.80 -5.50 18.86
C GLY A 187 -2.74 -4.37 18.44
N VAL A 188 -2.77 -4.00 17.16
CA VAL A 188 -3.78 -3.06 16.63
C VAL A 188 -5.16 -3.68 16.84
N ALA A 189 -5.99 -3.02 17.66
CA ALA A 189 -7.24 -3.58 18.13
C ALA A 189 -8.29 -3.77 17.02
N ASN A 190 -8.25 -2.92 16.00
CA ASN A 190 -9.19 -2.97 14.89
C ASN A 190 -8.47 -2.80 13.55
N THR A 191 -8.69 -3.74 12.66
CA THR A 191 -8.23 -3.67 11.27
C THR A 191 -9.40 -3.91 10.32
N LEU A 192 -9.34 -3.28 9.14
CA LEU A 192 -10.28 -3.50 8.05
C LEU A 192 -9.51 -3.94 6.81
N PHE A 193 -9.75 -5.15 6.35
CA PHE A 193 -9.28 -5.61 5.05
C PHE A 193 -10.28 -5.20 3.96
N VAL A 194 -9.82 -4.41 3.00
CA VAL A 194 -10.59 -4.02 1.81
C VAL A 194 -10.19 -4.95 0.67
N ASN A 195 -11.02 -5.94 0.37
CA ASN A 195 -10.74 -6.93 -0.66
C ASN A 195 -10.77 -6.30 -2.06
N ARG A 196 -9.61 -6.00 -2.61
CA ARG A 196 -9.40 -5.49 -3.97
C ARG A 196 -9.05 -6.60 -4.97
N GLY A 197 -9.08 -7.86 -4.54
CA GLY A 197 -8.73 -9.02 -5.37
C GLY A 197 -7.23 -9.32 -5.48
N TYR A 198 -6.37 -8.61 -4.74
CA TYR A 198 -4.92 -8.84 -4.77
C TYR A 198 -4.47 -10.01 -3.88
N GLU A 199 -5.17 -10.22 -2.77
CA GLU A 199 -4.87 -11.25 -1.78
C GLU A 199 -6.17 -11.92 -1.30
N PRO A 200 -6.14 -13.21 -0.93
CA PRO A 200 -7.29 -13.88 -0.33
C PRO A 200 -7.56 -13.35 1.08
N GLU A 201 -8.80 -13.47 1.53
CA GLU A 201 -9.16 -13.24 2.93
C GLU A 201 -8.50 -14.27 3.84
N ILE A 202 -7.96 -13.81 4.99
CA ILE A 202 -7.32 -14.66 5.98
C ILE A 202 -8.00 -14.43 7.34
N PRO A 203 -9.08 -15.19 7.65
CA PRO A 203 -9.90 -14.97 8.86
C PRO A 203 -9.13 -15.05 10.18
N TYR A 204 -8.01 -15.77 10.21
CA TYR A 204 -7.17 -15.94 11.40
C TYR A 204 -6.79 -14.60 12.06
N TYR A 205 -6.56 -13.54 11.28
CA TYR A 205 -6.15 -12.24 11.81
C TYR A 205 -7.31 -11.37 12.31
N GLY A 206 -8.55 -11.83 12.21
CA GLY A 206 -9.72 -11.17 12.81
C GLY A 206 -10.07 -9.81 12.22
N ALA A 207 -9.54 -9.45 11.04
CA ALA A 207 -9.85 -8.19 10.38
C ALA A 207 -11.32 -8.11 9.97
N HIS A 208 -11.95 -6.95 10.15
CA HIS A 208 -13.22 -6.65 9.49
C HIS A 208 -13.04 -6.76 7.96
N GLN A 209 -14.11 -7.12 7.25
CA GLN A 209 -14.05 -7.35 5.81
C GLN A 209 -14.95 -6.36 5.07
N ALA A 210 -14.44 -5.80 3.97
CA ALA A 210 -15.20 -5.00 3.03
C ALA A 210 -14.64 -5.17 1.61
N THR A 211 -15.45 -4.84 0.61
CA THR A 211 -15.00 -4.80 -0.80
C THR A 211 -14.81 -3.36 -1.31
N THR A 212 -15.22 -2.37 -0.51
CA THR A 212 -15.17 -0.95 -0.83
C THR A 212 -14.91 -0.11 0.42
N ILE A 213 -14.50 1.14 0.26
CA ILE A 213 -14.31 2.10 1.39
C ILE A 213 -15.67 2.46 2.05
N GLU A 214 -16.79 2.22 1.40
CA GLU A 214 -18.12 2.31 2.03
C GLU A 214 -18.25 1.39 3.26
N GLY A 215 -17.57 0.25 3.28
CA GLY A 215 -17.51 -0.64 4.44
C GLY A 215 -16.88 0.03 5.67
N LEU A 216 -15.85 0.86 5.47
CA LEU A 216 -15.26 1.66 6.53
C LEU A 216 -16.27 2.70 7.08
N ALA A 217 -16.94 3.44 6.18
CA ALA A 217 -17.95 4.42 6.57
C ALA A 217 -19.02 3.78 7.46
N LYS A 218 -19.52 2.60 7.10
CA LYS A 218 -20.47 1.81 7.91
C LYS A 218 -19.91 1.38 9.27
N LEU A 219 -18.63 0.99 9.35
CA LEU A 219 -18.00 0.56 10.61
C LEU A 219 -17.91 1.70 11.64
N ILE A 220 -17.71 2.93 11.20
CA ILE A 220 -17.64 4.11 12.07
C ILE A 220 -19.00 4.87 12.18
N GLY A 221 -20.02 4.45 11.44
CA GLY A 221 -21.39 4.98 11.53
C GLY A 221 -21.59 6.31 10.83
N VAL A 222 -21.07 6.46 9.59
CA VAL A 222 -21.25 7.66 8.71
C VAL A 222 -21.66 7.27 7.30
#